data_09b1f25b5d54f575b2a6f9282c4a6163
#
_entry.id   09b1f25b5d54f575b2a6f9282c4a6163
#
_cell.length_a   1.000
_cell.length_b   1.000
_cell.length_c   1.000
_cell.angle_alpha   90.00
_cell.angle_beta   90.00
_cell.angle_gamma   90.00
#
_symmetry.space_group_name_H-M   'P 1'
#
loop_
_entity.id
_entity.type
_entity.pdbx_description
1 polymer ?
#
loop_
_entity_poly.entity_id
_entity_poly.type
_entity_poly.pdbx_seq_one_letter_code
_entity_poly.pdbx_strand_id
1 'polypeptide(L)'
;LASQKARDLLLSERVTQGHWEGQLSASALSTATAISALSFFRSSDPCSPELAKQIDTQVNAGLAWLKLQQNEDGGWGDTGLNYSNISTSMLVVAALHASNRRIEFKDSIARAESYIESEGGIAGLRRRYGKDKTFAVPILANCAMAGLVPWKEVATLPFFAACVPRRFYSLIQLPVVSYAVPALVAIGQAKFILDPPRNPISRTFLKCFIKPSLRVLENMLPASGGFLEAVPLTSFVSMALIKTDRATHAVAQKGIQFLLNSFRSEGDILGSWPIDTNLATWNTTLAINALANHPESFTHEGTINSQQWDTCIDWVLSCQNQETHPFTGAAPGGWGWTDLSGAVPDADDTPGALLALKKFSQLSTKEGVRKNNRASEIQRAGELGVDWLIKLQNADKGWPTFCRGWLNLPFDRSGTDITAHVIRSFLAWRDEISDLKNRKTKVNRAIKTGFAYLKQHQENDGSWLPLWFGNQDMPEDINPFYGTAKVLMAYRDANLFDTKEAQFGLRWLRENQNDDGGWGGGPSTNWNNSVLGNSSVEETALCTEIMLDDPSPESQSAAQNGIDWLLEATEANLITEAWPIGFYFAKLWYFEKLYPLIFATSTLNRALRFQEDNEISKT
;
A
#
# COMPACT_ATOMS: atom_id res chain seq x y z
N LEU A 1 27.34 10.25 -13.17
CA LEU A 1 27.75 9.05 -12.43
C LEU A 1 26.65 8.57 -11.48
N ALA A 2 26.11 9.41 -10.57
CA ALA A 2 25.09 9.00 -9.62
C ALA A 2 23.78 8.52 -10.29
N SER A 3 23.26 9.24 -11.28
CA SER A 3 22.10 8.81 -12.07
C SER A 3 22.34 7.45 -12.74
N GLN A 4 23.53 7.20 -13.27
CA GLN A 4 23.86 5.89 -13.84
C GLN A 4 23.91 4.80 -12.77
N LYS A 5 24.56 5.06 -11.62
CA LYS A 5 24.61 4.10 -10.50
C LYS A 5 23.19 3.73 -10.03
N ALA A 6 22.30 4.73 -9.84
CA ALA A 6 20.93 4.48 -9.44
C ALA A 6 20.16 3.66 -10.49
N ARG A 7 20.32 3.97 -11.77
CA ARG A 7 19.72 3.18 -12.86
C ARG A 7 20.21 1.73 -12.89
N ASP A 8 21.51 1.53 -12.79
CA ASP A 8 22.11 0.19 -12.85
C ASP A 8 21.65 -0.66 -11.66
N LEU A 9 21.58 -0.07 -10.45
CA LEU A 9 21.01 -0.72 -9.27
C LEU A 9 19.53 -1.06 -9.49
N LEU A 10 18.72 -0.11 -9.99
CA LEU A 10 17.29 -0.37 -10.23
C LEU A 10 17.11 -1.48 -11.28
N LEU A 11 17.91 -1.50 -12.33
CA LEU A 11 17.86 -2.52 -13.37
C LEU A 11 18.30 -3.90 -12.85
N SER A 12 19.23 -3.96 -11.90
CA SER A 12 19.68 -5.21 -11.28
C SER A 12 18.63 -5.86 -10.37
N GLU A 13 17.67 -5.10 -9.87
CA GLU A 13 16.56 -5.59 -9.03
C GLU A 13 15.40 -6.21 -9.85
N ARG A 14 15.51 -6.25 -11.18
CA ARG A 14 14.50 -6.91 -12.03
C ARG A 14 14.53 -8.42 -11.84
N VAL A 15 13.35 -8.99 -11.71
CA VAL A 15 13.21 -10.46 -11.72
C VAL A 15 13.39 -11.04 -13.12
N THR A 16 13.60 -12.35 -13.23
CA THR A 16 13.84 -13.05 -14.49
C THR A 16 12.72 -12.83 -15.51
N GLN A 17 11.48 -12.65 -15.05
CA GLN A 17 10.30 -12.34 -15.86
C GLN A 17 10.27 -10.91 -16.39
N GLY A 18 11.20 -10.06 -16.00
CA GLY A 18 11.42 -8.74 -16.58
C GLY A 18 10.71 -7.58 -15.89
N HIS A 19 9.98 -7.80 -14.81
CA HIS A 19 9.34 -6.78 -13.99
C HIS A 19 10.09 -6.57 -12.66
N TRP A 20 9.59 -5.68 -11.78
CA TRP A 20 10.14 -5.42 -10.45
C TRP A 20 9.17 -5.90 -9.38
N GLU A 21 9.54 -6.94 -8.66
CA GLU A 21 8.72 -7.45 -7.56
C GLU A 21 8.94 -6.66 -6.27
N GLY A 22 10.20 -6.31 -5.99
CA GLY A 22 10.59 -5.64 -4.76
C GLY A 22 10.54 -6.54 -3.54
N GLN A 23 10.56 -5.92 -2.35
CA GLN A 23 10.46 -6.63 -1.08
C GLN A 23 9.85 -5.73 -0.01
N LEU A 24 8.64 -6.09 0.41
CA LEU A 24 8.02 -5.47 1.57
C LEU A 24 8.75 -5.82 2.86
N SER A 25 8.79 -4.85 3.77
CA SER A 25 9.35 -5.01 5.12
C SER A 25 8.74 -6.18 5.88
N ALA A 26 9.53 -6.77 6.77
CA ALA A 26 8.99 -7.63 7.81
C ALA A 26 8.02 -6.83 8.69
N SER A 27 6.91 -7.46 9.08
CA SER A 27 5.87 -6.82 9.89
C SER A 27 5.65 -7.59 11.19
N ALA A 28 5.86 -6.93 12.33
CA ALA A 28 5.60 -7.55 13.63
C ALA A 28 4.11 -7.84 13.83
N LEU A 29 3.23 -6.98 13.31
CA LEU A 29 1.79 -7.19 13.30
C LEU A 29 1.41 -8.45 12.50
N SER A 30 1.91 -8.56 11.27
CA SER A 30 1.62 -9.71 10.39
C SER A 30 2.19 -11.01 10.95
N THR A 31 3.43 -10.95 11.46
CA THR A 31 4.09 -12.09 12.12
C THR A 31 3.27 -12.56 13.32
N ALA A 32 2.81 -11.66 14.17
CA ALA A 32 1.98 -12.00 15.32
C ALA A 32 0.63 -12.63 14.94
N THR A 33 -0.04 -12.07 13.92
CA THR A 33 -1.32 -12.63 13.45
C THR A 33 -1.17 -13.99 12.79
N ALA A 34 -0.10 -14.19 11.98
CA ALA A 34 0.23 -15.47 11.37
C ALA A 34 0.55 -16.53 12.44
N ILE A 35 1.39 -16.20 13.43
CA ILE A 35 1.68 -17.09 14.57
C ILE A 35 0.39 -17.48 15.30
N SER A 36 -0.52 -16.55 15.58
CA SER A 36 -1.81 -16.85 16.22
C SER A 36 -2.63 -17.85 15.40
N ALA A 37 -2.80 -17.60 14.10
CA ALA A 37 -3.58 -18.45 13.20
C ALA A 37 -2.96 -19.86 13.07
N LEU A 38 -1.65 -19.93 12.83
CA LEU A 38 -0.91 -21.19 12.70
C LEU A 38 -0.91 -22.01 14.00
N SER A 39 -0.77 -21.35 15.16
CA SER A 39 -0.80 -22.02 16.47
C SER A 39 -2.18 -22.60 16.79
N PHE A 40 -3.26 -21.89 16.45
CA PHE A 40 -4.61 -22.43 16.61
C PHE A 40 -4.85 -23.61 15.66
N PHE A 41 -4.38 -23.53 14.41
CA PHE A 41 -4.48 -24.63 13.46
C PHE A 41 -3.65 -25.84 13.89
N ARG A 42 -2.45 -25.63 14.39
CA ARG A 42 -1.55 -26.66 14.92
C ARG A 42 -2.22 -27.53 16.00
N SER A 43 -3.10 -26.92 16.78
CA SER A 43 -3.83 -27.58 17.88
C SER A 43 -5.17 -28.19 17.43
N SER A 44 -5.49 -28.20 16.13
CA SER A 44 -6.74 -28.73 15.58
C SER A 44 -6.55 -30.12 14.96
N ASP A 45 -7.60 -30.94 14.92
CA ASP A 45 -7.56 -32.31 14.43
C ASP A 45 -7.05 -32.51 12.98
N PRO A 46 -7.30 -31.61 12.01
CA PRO A 46 -6.86 -31.83 10.64
C PRO A 46 -5.36 -31.59 10.39
N CYS A 47 -4.59 -31.25 11.41
CA CYS A 47 -3.15 -30.98 11.27
C CYS A 47 -2.34 -32.27 11.18
N SER A 48 -1.78 -32.60 10.00
CA SER A 48 -0.89 -33.76 9.85
C SER A 48 0.44 -33.55 10.59
N PRO A 49 1.16 -34.66 10.92
CA PRO A 49 2.48 -34.53 11.58
C PRO A 49 3.51 -33.72 10.79
N GLU A 50 3.52 -33.85 9.45
CA GLU A 50 4.42 -33.11 8.56
C GLU A 50 4.10 -31.61 8.59
N LEU A 51 2.81 -31.28 8.45
CA LEU A 51 2.33 -29.91 8.50
C LEU A 51 2.58 -29.29 9.89
N ALA A 52 2.38 -30.08 10.95
CA ALA A 52 2.68 -29.71 12.31
C ALA A 52 4.15 -29.31 12.49
N LYS A 53 5.08 -30.11 11.94
CA LYS A 53 6.52 -29.81 12.00
C LYS A 53 6.86 -28.51 11.25
N GLN A 54 6.26 -28.29 10.07
CA GLN A 54 6.46 -27.05 9.31
C GLN A 54 5.97 -25.84 10.11
N ILE A 55 4.74 -25.91 10.67
CA ILE A 55 4.17 -24.87 11.51
C ILE A 55 5.07 -24.58 12.71
N ASP A 56 5.48 -25.63 13.44
CA ASP A 56 6.33 -25.48 14.63
C ASP A 56 7.65 -24.77 14.27
N THR A 57 8.26 -25.10 13.12
CA THR A 57 9.48 -24.46 12.64
C THR A 57 9.26 -22.96 12.36
N GLN A 58 8.23 -22.61 11.59
CA GLN A 58 7.96 -21.22 11.23
C GLN A 58 7.51 -20.38 12.43
N VAL A 59 6.66 -20.93 13.30
CA VAL A 59 6.21 -20.28 14.53
C VAL A 59 7.38 -19.99 15.46
N ASN A 60 8.31 -20.96 15.66
CA ASN A 60 9.47 -20.75 16.51
C ASN A 60 10.40 -19.65 15.94
N ALA A 61 10.63 -19.65 14.62
CA ALA A 61 11.40 -18.60 13.97
C ALA A 61 10.73 -17.22 14.12
N GLY A 62 9.40 -17.15 13.91
CA GLY A 62 8.64 -15.91 14.07
C GLY A 62 8.67 -15.37 15.51
N LEU A 63 8.57 -16.24 16.50
CA LEU A 63 8.69 -15.86 17.91
C LEU A 63 10.09 -15.34 18.25
N ALA A 64 11.13 -15.98 17.74
CA ALA A 64 12.51 -15.53 17.92
C ALA A 64 12.71 -14.13 17.28
N TRP A 65 12.19 -13.94 16.07
CA TRP A 65 12.24 -12.65 15.39
C TRP A 65 11.49 -11.57 16.17
N LEU A 66 10.25 -11.82 16.62
CA LEU A 66 9.48 -10.87 17.44
C LEU A 66 10.20 -10.47 18.73
N LYS A 67 10.92 -11.40 19.35
CA LYS A 67 11.70 -11.08 20.56
C LYS A 67 12.79 -10.05 20.29
N LEU A 68 13.44 -10.12 19.12
CA LEU A 68 14.48 -9.18 18.71
C LEU A 68 13.92 -7.81 18.35
N GLN A 69 12.64 -7.75 17.93
CA GLN A 69 11.98 -6.51 17.51
C GLN A 69 11.27 -5.75 18.64
N GLN A 70 11.38 -6.20 19.89
CA GLN A 70 10.77 -5.49 21.02
C GLN A 70 11.55 -4.21 21.31
N ASN A 71 10.89 -3.07 21.22
CA ASN A 71 11.49 -1.77 21.49
C ASN A 71 11.85 -1.58 22.99
N GLU A 72 12.66 -0.57 23.29
CA GLU A 72 13.12 -0.28 24.66
C GLU A 72 11.96 0.04 25.61
N ASP A 73 10.90 0.67 25.12
CA ASP A 73 9.67 0.98 25.88
C ASP A 73 8.82 -0.27 26.20
N GLY A 74 9.18 -1.43 25.68
CA GLY A 74 8.52 -2.71 25.87
C GLY A 74 7.43 -3.03 24.85
N GLY A 75 7.07 -2.09 23.95
CA GLY A 75 6.12 -2.31 22.86
C GLY A 75 6.78 -2.85 21.59
N TRP A 76 5.99 -2.90 20.52
CA TRP A 76 6.44 -3.20 19.17
C TRP A 76 5.87 -2.18 18.18
N GLY A 77 6.72 -1.74 17.26
CA GLY A 77 6.30 -1.08 16.02
C GLY A 77 5.77 -2.08 14.99
N ASP A 78 5.23 -1.60 13.89
CA ASP A 78 4.77 -2.48 12.81
C ASP A 78 5.95 -3.09 12.06
N THR A 79 7.03 -2.34 11.89
CA THR A 79 8.33 -2.82 11.38
C THR A 79 9.42 -2.59 12.42
N GLY A 80 10.62 -3.13 12.19
CA GLY A 80 11.77 -2.90 13.07
C GLY A 80 12.28 -1.45 13.14
N LEU A 81 11.77 -0.57 12.27
CA LEU A 81 12.13 0.85 12.20
C LEU A 81 11.04 1.78 12.76
N ASN A 82 9.92 1.23 13.23
CA ASN A 82 8.81 2.03 13.73
C ASN A 82 8.81 2.15 15.26
N TYR A 83 8.31 3.29 15.73
CA TYR A 83 7.92 3.44 17.12
C TYR A 83 6.86 2.43 17.52
N SER A 84 6.84 2.09 18.81
CA SER A 84 5.85 1.17 19.35
C SER A 84 4.43 1.67 19.16
N ASN A 85 3.51 0.75 18.91
CA ASN A 85 2.09 1.06 18.91
C ASN A 85 1.27 -0.02 19.62
N ILE A 86 0.14 0.41 20.18
CA ILE A 86 -0.72 -0.45 21.00
C ILE A 86 -1.30 -1.62 20.21
N SER A 87 -1.58 -1.45 18.92
CA SER A 87 -2.19 -2.46 18.05
C SER A 87 -1.29 -3.67 17.88
N THR A 88 -0.05 -3.42 17.45
CA THR A 88 0.96 -4.46 17.23
C THR A 88 1.37 -5.10 18.55
N SER A 89 1.58 -4.30 19.61
CA SER A 89 1.91 -4.82 20.93
C SER A 89 0.85 -5.77 21.50
N MET A 90 -0.45 -5.43 21.38
CA MET A 90 -1.54 -6.32 21.77
C MET A 90 -1.58 -7.61 20.96
N LEU A 91 -1.31 -7.56 19.65
CA LEU A 91 -1.29 -8.73 18.78
C LEU A 91 -0.10 -9.64 19.07
N VAL A 92 1.08 -9.08 19.36
CA VAL A 92 2.25 -9.88 19.77
C VAL A 92 1.98 -10.61 21.09
N VAL A 93 1.44 -9.93 22.09
CA VAL A 93 1.05 -10.60 23.34
C VAL A 93 0.02 -11.71 23.08
N ALA A 94 -0.96 -11.48 22.19
CA ALA A 94 -1.92 -12.50 21.79
C ALA A 94 -1.26 -13.71 21.11
N ALA A 95 -0.26 -13.49 20.26
CA ALA A 95 0.50 -14.56 19.60
C ALA A 95 1.31 -15.41 20.60
N LEU A 96 1.94 -14.77 21.58
CA LEU A 96 2.66 -15.45 22.67
C LEU A 96 1.74 -16.32 23.53
N HIS A 97 0.49 -15.89 23.73
CA HIS A 97 -0.53 -16.68 24.40
C HIS A 97 -1.07 -17.81 23.51
N ALA A 98 -1.38 -17.55 22.25
CA ALA A 98 -1.90 -18.54 21.30
C ALA A 98 -0.90 -19.70 21.06
N SER A 99 0.40 -19.38 21.05
CA SER A 99 1.48 -20.37 20.87
C SER A 99 1.86 -21.15 22.16
N ASN A 100 1.21 -20.88 23.29
CA ASN A 100 1.53 -21.44 24.62
C ASN A 100 2.97 -21.16 25.10
N ARG A 101 3.59 -20.06 24.67
CA ARG A 101 4.97 -19.69 25.02
C ARG A 101 5.09 -18.64 26.15
N ARG A 102 4.03 -18.44 26.94
CA ARG A 102 3.97 -17.42 28.03
C ARG A 102 5.09 -17.52 29.04
N ILE A 103 5.52 -18.72 29.39
CA ILE A 103 6.57 -18.92 30.41
C ILE A 103 7.93 -18.49 29.84
N GLU A 104 8.21 -18.88 28.60
CA GLU A 104 9.47 -18.56 27.89
C GLU A 104 9.64 -17.06 27.65
N PHE A 105 8.54 -16.34 27.39
CA PHE A 105 8.53 -14.90 27.07
C PHE A 105 7.98 -14.04 28.22
N LYS A 106 8.04 -14.53 29.46
CA LYS A 106 7.44 -13.85 30.62
C LYS A 106 7.86 -12.39 30.75
N ASP A 107 9.16 -12.11 30.61
CA ASP A 107 9.69 -10.75 30.77
C ASP A 107 9.27 -9.83 29.62
N SER A 108 9.28 -10.33 28.37
CA SER A 108 8.77 -9.59 27.20
C SER A 108 7.28 -9.26 27.35
N ILE A 109 6.48 -10.21 27.82
CA ILE A 109 5.03 -10.01 28.07
C ILE A 109 4.84 -8.94 29.15
N ALA A 110 5.56 -9.02 30.28
CA ALA A 110 5.41 -8.05 31.37
C ALA A 110 5.73 -6.62 30.91
N ARG A 111 6.80 -6.44 30.12
CA ARG A 111 7.14 -5.13 29.53
C ARG A 111 6.05 -4.65 28.58
N ALA A 112 5.53 -5.53 27.71
CA ALA A 112 4.49 -5.20 26.78
C ALA A 112 3.16 -4.85 27.45
N GLU A 113 2.78 -5.56 28.51
CA GLU A 113 1.58 -5.26 29.29
C GLU A 113 1.69 -3.89 29.96
N SER A 114 2.87 -3.54 30.50
CA SER A 114 3.14 -2.20 31.03
C SER A 114 2.99 -1.11 29.95
N TYR A 115 3.55 -1.33 28.76
CA TYR A 115 3.39 -0.42 27.61
C TYR A 115 1.92 -0.29 27.19
N ILE A 116 1.19 -1.41 27.05
CA ILE A 116 -0.21 -1.42 26.65
C ILE A 116 -1.09 -0.68 27.71
N GLU A 117 -0.76 -0.83 28.98
CA GLU A 117 -1.47 -0.13 30.07
C GLU A 117 -1.19 1.37 30.04
N SER A 118 0.07 1.80 29.81
CA SER A 118 0.42 3.22 29.67
C SER A 118 -0.28 3.89 28.49
N GLU A 119 -0.52 3.15 27.39
CA GLU A 119 -1.29 3.61 26.23
C GLU A 119 -2.82 3.57 26.46
N GLY A 120 -3.29 3.11 27.65
CA GLY A 120 -4.69 3.07 28.07
C GLY A 120 -5.44 1.80 27.66
N GLY A 121 -4.75 0.70 27.37
CA GLY A 121 -5.31 -0.61 27.14
C GLY A 121 -6.38 -0.63 26.03
N ILE A 122 -7.50 -1.34 26.24
CA ILE A 122 -8.60 -1.43 25.25
C ILE A 122 -9.16 -0.04 24.88
N ALA A 123 -9.22 0.89 25.84
CA ALA A 123 -9.70 2.24 25.58
C ALA A 123 -8.71 3.01 24.70
N GLY A 124 -7.40 2.82 24.89
CA GLY A 124 -6.33 3.35 24.04
C GLY A 124 -6.43 2.83 22.61
N LEU A 125 -6.59 1.52 22.45
CA LEU A 125 -6.81 0.91 21.13
C LEU A 125 -8.03 1.54 20.41
N ARG A 126 -9.15 1.70 21.12
CA ARG A 126 -10.36 2.33 20.56
C ARG A 126 -10.14 3.80 20.19
N ARG A 127 -9.34 4.55 20.97
CA ARG A 127 -8.98 5.94 20.63
C ARG A 127 -8.13 6.01 19.36
N ARG A 128 -7.15 5.12 19.20
CA ARG A 128 -6.28 5.07 18.00
C ARG A 128 -7.08 4.97 16.69
N TYR A 129 -8.15 4.17 16.68
CA TYR A 129 -9.01 3.97 15.50
C TYR A 129 -10.26 4.85 15.47
N GLY A 130 -10.59 5.54 16.54
CA GLY A 130 -11.75 6.42 16.63
C GLY A 130 -13.06 5.71 16.30
N LYS A 131 -13.77 6.23 15.30
CA LYS A 131 -15.05 5.66 14.84
C LYS A 131 -14.86 4.44 13.91
N ASP A 132 -13.66 4.24 13.39
CA ASP A 132 -13.36 3.12 12.50
C ASP A 132 -13.22 1.82 13.31
N LYS A 133 -14.19 0.93 13.13
CA LYS A 133 -14.21 -0.39 13.77
C LYS A 133 -13.52 -1.47 12.93
N THR A 134 -13.05 -1.14 11.74
CA THR A 134 -12.55 -2.12 10.77
C THR A 134 -11.33 -2.87 11.30
N PHE A 135 -10.51 -2.23 12.11
CA PHE A 135 -9.28 -2.82 12.65
C PHE A 135 -9.31 -3.08 14.16
N ALA A 136 -9.92 -2.21 14.95
CA ALA A 136 -10.04 -2.46 16.38
C ALA A 136 -10.78 -3.79 16.68
N VAL A 137 -11.77 -4.16 15.86
CA VAL A 137 -12.55 -5.40 16.08
C VAL A 137 -11.73 -6.66 15.79
N PRO A 138 -11.00 -6.81 14.66
CA PRO A 138 -10.11 -7.95 14.44
C PRO A 138 -9.03 -8.11 15.52
N ILE A 139 -8.41 -7.02 15.96
CA ILE A 139 -7.38 -7.04 17.00
C ILE A 139 -7.98 -7.57 18.32
N LEU A 140 -9.10 -7.00 18.77
CA LEU A 140 -9.79 -7.48 19.98
C LEU A 140 -10.29 -8.92 19.83
N ALA A 141 -10.72 -9.33 18.63
CA ALA A 141 -11.12 -10.72 18.37
C ALA A 141 -9.95 -11.68 18.51
N ASN A 142 -8.76 -11.34 17.97
CA ASN A 142 -7.55 -12.14 18.17
C ASN A 142 -7.20 -12.25 19.66
N CYS A 143 -7.19 -11.13 20.38
CA CYS A 143 -6.96 -11.13 21.83
C CYS A 143 -8.01 -11.98 22.60
N ALA A 144 -9.28 -11.94 22.18
CA ALA A 144 -10.32 -12.77 22.77
C ALA A 144 -10.14 -14.27 22.48
N MET A 145 -9.74 -14.62 21.25
CA MET A 145 -9.41 -15.99 20.86
C MET A 145 -8.20 -16.53 21.61
N ALA A 146 -7.24 -15.67 21.94
CA ALA A 146 -6.08 -15.99 22.77
C ALA A 146 -6.38 -16.00 24.30
N GLY A 147 -7.60 -15.62 24.71
CA GLY A 147 -8.03 -15.62 26.11
C GLY A 147 -7.58 -14.40 26.94
N LEU A 148 -7.11 -13.33 26.27
CA LEU A 148 -6.63 -12.11 26.90
C LEU A 148 -7.73 -11.11 27.27
N VAL A 149 -8.78 -11.06 26.45
CA VAL A 149 -9.92 -10.16 26.68
C VAL A 149 -11.23 -10.94 26.58
N PRO A 150 -12.26 -10.55 27.31
CA PRO A 150 -13.56 -11.20 27.19
C PRO A 150 -14.24 -10.81 25.87
N TRP A 151 -14.99 -11.73 25.27
CA TRP A 151 -15.72 -11.52 24.02
C TRP A 151 -16.69 -10.33 24.04
N LYS A 152 -17.16 -9.89 25.21
CA LYS A 152 -18.00 -8.69 25.35
C LYS A 152 -17.32 -7.41 24.85
N GLU A 153 -15.98 -7.36 24.84
CA GLU A 153 -15.21 -6.23 24.33
C GLU A 153 -15.13 -6.20 22.79
N VAL A 154 -15.39 -7.35 22.14
CA VAL A 154 -15.44 -7.46 20.69
C VAL A 154 -16.81 -7.00 20.19
N ALA A 155 -16.84 -5.99 19.33
CA ALA A 155 -18.09 -5.50 18.76
C ALA A 155 -18.76 -6.57 17.86
N THR A 156 -20.09 -6.61 17.91
CA THR A 156 -20.87 -7.52 17.05
C THR A 156 -20.82 -7.02 15.61
N LEU A 157 -20.41 -7.91 14.70
CA LEU A 157 -20.41 -7.65 13.27
C LEU A 157 -21.62 -8.33 12.61
N PRO A 158 -22.38 -7.62 11.76
CA PRO A 158 -23.58 -8.13 11.12
C PRO A 158 -23.25 -9.06 9.93
N PHE A 159 -22.71 -10.26 10.18
CA PHE A 159 -22.28 -11.19 9.12
C PHE A 159 -23.42 -11.61 8.18
N PHE A 160 -24.69 -11.54 8.61
CA PHE A 160 -25.86 -11.74 7.75
C PHE A 160 -25.94 -10.72 6.62
N ALA A 161 -25.38 -9.54 6.81
CA ALA A 161 -25.34 -8.48 5.79
C ALA A 161 -24.57 -8.94 4.53
N ALA A 162 -23.59 -9.82 4.65
CA ALA A 162 -22.89 -10.39 3.50
C ALA A 162 -23.81 -11.16 2.53
N CYS A 163 -24.97 -11.63 2.99
CA CYS A 163 -25.94 -12.36 2.16
C CYS A 163 -26.86 -11.46 1.33
N VAL A 164 -26.84 -10.15 1.57
CA VAL A 164 -27.66 -9.18 0.85
C VAL A 164 -26.96 -8.79 -0.46
N PRO A 165 -27.68 -8.77 -1.61
CA PRO A 165 -27.08 -8.38 -2.88
C PRO A 165 -26.44 -6.99 -2.84
N ARG A 166 -25.24 -6.83 -3.41
CA ARG A 166 -24.49 -5.57 -3.42
C ARG A 166 -25.30 -4.37 -3.94
N ARG A 167 -26.16 -4.58 -4.95
CA ARG A 167 -27.03 -3.55 -5.51
C ARG A 167 -27.98 -2.93 -4.48
N PHE A 168 -28.37 -3.70 -3.47
CA PHE A 168 -29.24 -3.21 -2.39
C PHE A 168 -28.50 -2.20 -1.49
N TYR A 169 -27.23 -2.46 -1.15
CA TYR A 169 -26.43 -1.52 -0.37
C TYR A 169 -26.20 -0.20 -1.08
N SER A 170 -25.98 -0.25 -2.38
CA SER A 170 -25.89 0.94 -3.23
C SER A 170 -27.18 1.78 -3.20
N LEU A 171 -28.34 1.13 -3.14
CA LEU A 171 -29.65 1.80 -3.11
C LEU A 171 -29.92 2.50 -1.77
N ILE A 172 -29.58 1.86 -0.65
CA ILE A 172 -29.86 2.35 0.71
C ILE A 172 -28.69 3.11 1.33
N GLN A 173 -27.63 3.33 0.56
CA GLN A 173 -26.44 4.08 0.99
C GLN A 173 -25.79 3.55 2.28
N LEU A 174 -25.80 2.24 2.50
CA LEU A 174 -25.08 1.64 3.63
C LEU A 174 -23.61 1.40 3.24
N PRO A 175 -22.66 1.84 4.07
CA PRO A 175 -21.23 1.62 3.84
C PRO A 175 -20.87 0.15 4.13
N VAL A 176 -21.17 -0.74 3.18
CA VAL A 176 -20.66 -2.12 3.22
C VAL A 176 -19.54 -2.23 2.20
N VAL A 177 -18.34 -2.34 2.70
CA VAL A 177 -17.14 -2.39 1.88
C VAL A 177 -16.86 -3.84 1.54
N SER A 178 -16.82 -4.17 0.26
CA SER A 178 -16.70 -5.56 -0.21
C SER A 178 -15.43 -6.27 0.30
N TYR A 179 -14.30 -5.57 0.42
CA TYR A 179 -13.05 -6.17 0.91
C TYR A 179 -13.03 -6.40 2.44
N ALA A 180 -13.87 -5.75 3.21
CA ALA A 180 -14.05 -6.05 4.64
C ALA A 180 -14.97 -7.25 4.91
N VAL A 181 -15.70 -7.73 3.89
CA VAL A 181 -16.66 -8.84 4.02
C VAL A 181 -16.03 -10.13 4.56
N PRO A 182 -14.81 -10.55 4.17
CA PRO A 182 -14.20 -11.76 4.74
C PRO A 182 -14.06 -11.69 6.27
N ALA A 183 -13.51 -10.59 6.80
CA ALA A 183 -13.38 -10.39 8.24
C ALA A 183 -14.74 -10.24 8.92
N LEU A 184 -15.68 -9.52 8.29
CA LEU A 184 -17.05 -9.34 8.80
C LEU A 184 -17.76 -10.69 8.97
N VAL A 185 -17.65 -11.59 7.99
CA VAL A 185 -18.26 -12.92 8.06
C VAL A 185 -17.57 -13.78 9.10
N ALA A 186 -16.24 -13.95 9.02
CA ALA A 186 -15.51 -14.88 9.86
C ALA A 186 -15.56 -14.46 11.34
N ILE A 187 -15.20 -13.22 11.65
CA ILE A 187 -15.19 -12.69 13.02
C ILE A 187 -16.61 -12.53 13.57
N GLY A 188 -17.56 -12.08 12.73
CA GLY A 188 -18.96 -11.96 13.12
C GLY A 188 -19.58 -13.30 13.52
N GLN A 189 -19.28 -14.37 12.78
CA GLN A 189 -19.69 -15.72 13.11
C GLN A 189 -18.97 -16.24 14.35
N ALA A 190 -17.66 -16.00 14.49
CA ALA A 190 -16.91 -16.39 15.68
C ALA A 190 -17.50 -15.76 16.96
N LYS A 191 -17.76 -14.45 16.92
CA LYS A 191 -18.45 -13.75 18.02
C LYS A 191 -19.82 -14.36 18.32
N PHE A 192 -20.61 -14.65 17.27
CA PHE A 192 -21.93 -15.24 17.46
C PHE A 192 -21.88 -16.64 18.07
N ILE A 193 -20.90 -17.46 17.73
CA ILE A 193 -20.78 -18.84 18.20
C ILE A 193 -20.19 -18.89 19.61
N LEU A 194 -19.15 -18.10 19.88
CA LEU A 194 -18.40 -18.14 21.15
C LEU A 194 -19.03 -17.27 22.24
N ASP A 195 -19.81 -16.25 21.86
CA ASP A 195 -20.55 -15.38 22.78
C ASP A 195 -21.92 -15.01 22.16
N PRO A 196 -22.87 -15.97 22.15
CA PRO A 196 -24.15 -15.80 21.48
C PRO A 196 -25.03 -14.75 22.18
N PRO A 197 -25.87 -14.04 21.42
CA PRO A 197 -26.79 -13.06 21.99
C PRO A 197 -27.77 -13.71 22.97
N ARG A 198 -28.11 -13.01 24.04
CA ARG A 198 -29.03 -13.51 25.05
C ARG A 198 -30.48 -13.65 24.54
N ASN A 199 -30.85 -12.83 23.55
CA ASN A 199 -32.19 -12.85 22.96
C ASN A 199 -32.34 -14.07 22.01
N PRO A 200 -33.28 -15.02 22.31
CA PRO A 200 -33.46 -16.24 21.53
C PRO A 200 -33.94 -15.98 20.09
N ILE A 201 -34.73 -14.92 19.86
CA ILE A 201 -35.23 -14.54 18.52
C ILE A 201 -34.04 -14.12 17.66
N SER A 202 -33.18 -13.20 18.16
CA SER A 202 -31.97 -12.77 17.47
C SER A 202 -31.04 -13.96 17.20
N ARG A 203 -30.91 -14.87 18.17
CA ARG A 203 -30.07 -16.06 18.04
C ARG A 203 -30.56 -16.98 16.93
N THR A 204 -31.87 -17.25 16.86
CA THR A 204 -32.48 -18.09 15.83
C THR A 204 -32.36 -17.43 14.45
N PHE A 205 -32.64 -16.14 14.34
CA PHE A 205 -32.47 -15.35 13.12
C PHE A 205 -31.04 -15.44 12.58
N LEU A 206 -30.03 -15.11 13.40
CA LEU A 206 -28.63 -15.11 12.98
C LEU A 206 -28.14 -16.52 12.58
N LYS A 207 -28.63 -17.57 13.26
CA LYS A 207 -28.28 -18.95 12.95
C LYS A 207 -28.62 -19.34 11.50
N CYS A 208 -29.70 -18.80 10.92
CA CYS A 208 -30.10 -19.06 9.55
C CYS A 208 -29.11 -18.53 8.51
N PHE A 209 -28.28 -17.52 8.87
CA PHE A 209 -27.32 -16.89 7.96
C PHE A 209 -25.90 -17.48 8.04
N ILE A 210 -25.63 -18.41 8.93
CA ILE A 210 -24.29 -19.03 9.08
C ILE A 210 -23.85 -19.68 7.76
N LYS A 211 -24.63 -20.62 7.24
CA LYS A 211 -24.29 -21.31 5.99
C LYS A 211 -24.30 -20.38 4.77
N PRO A 212 -25.31 -19.52 4.57
CA PRO A 212 -25.31 -18.59 3.43
C PRO A 212 -24.10 -17.65 3.41
N SER A 213 -23.73 -17.05 4.54
CA SER A 213 -22.58 -16.13 4.58
C SER A 213 -21.24 -16.85 4.42
N LEU A 214 -21.11 -18.12 4.86
CA LEU A 214 -19.92 -18.93 4.55
C LEU A 214 -19.79 -19.20 3.05
N ARG A 215 -20.88 -19.45 2.32
CA ARG A 215 -20.83 -19.57 0.85
C ARG A 215 -20.38 -18.28 0.17
N VAL A 216 -20.77 -17.13 0.71
CA VAL A 216 -20.27 -15.84 0.20
C VAL A 216 -18.76 -15.76 0.41
N LEU A 217 -18.28 -16.16 1.59
CA LEU A 217 -16.85 -16.16 1.90
C LEU A 217 -16.06 -17.12 0.98
N GLU A 218 -16.59 -18.32 0.70
CA GLU A 218 -16.01 -19.27 -0.25
C GLU A 218 -15.90 -18.69 -1.66
N ASN A 219 -16.96 -18.01 -2.13
CA ASN A 219 -16.99 -17.39 -3.46
C ASN A 219 -16.04 -16.19 -3.60
N MET A 220 -15.58 -15.64 -2.48
CA MET A 220 -14.62 -14.53 -2.45
C MET A 220 -13.19 -15.02 -2.26
N LEU A 221 -12.96 -16.31 -2.10
CA LEU A 221 -11.63 -16.87 -1.83
C LEU A 221 -10.74 -16.79 -3.07
N PRO A 222 -9.62 -16.04 -3.03
CA PRO A 222 -8.69 -16.00 -4.16
C PRO A 222 -8.01 -17.35 -4.42
N ALA A 223 -7.47 -17.54 -5.61
CA ALA A 223 -6.73 -18.75 -5.96
C ALA A 223 -5.48 -18.94 -5.07
N SER A 224 -4.80 -17.86 -4.70
CA SER A 224 -3.67 -17.84 -3.75
C SER A 224 -4.06 -18.31 -2.35
N GLY A 225 -5.33 -18.17 -1.96
CA GLY A 225 -5.82 -18.38 -0.60
C GLY A 225 -5.69 -17.14 0.31
N GLY A 226 -5.02 -16.10 -0.15
CA GLY A 226 -4.79 -14.85 0.58
C GLY A 226 -5.81 -13.77 0.25
N PHE A 227 -6.67 -13.42 1.19
CA PHE A 227 -7.59 -12.29 1.03
C PHE A 227 -6.80 -10.99 0.92
N LEU A 228 -6.93 -10.29 -0.22
CA LEU A 228 -6.14 -9.09 -0.57
C LEU A 228 -4.63 -9.34 -0.57
N GLU A 229 -4.17 -10.57 -0.72
CA GLU A 229 -2.77 -10.99 -0.52
C GLU A 229 -2.20 -10.60 0.86
N ALA A 230 -3.06 -10.13 1.78
CA ALA A 230 -2.70 -9.60 3.08
C ALA A 230 -2.65 -10.69 4.16
N VAL A 231 -1.48 -10.80 4.80
CA VAL A 231 -1.24 -11.77 5.90
C VAL A 231 -2.17 -11.52 7.10
N PRO A 232 -2.35 -10.28 7.60
CA PRO A 232 -3.21 -10.06 8.76
C PRO A 232 -4.67 -10.41 8.49
N LEU A 233 -5.23 -9.99 7.35
CA LEU A 233 -6.62 -10.26 7.03
C LEU A 233 -6.88 -11.76 6.89
N THR A 234 -6.00 -12.47 6.18
CA THR A 234 -6.08 -13.93 5.99
C THR A 234 -5.93 -14.67 7.32
N SER A 235 -5.04 -14.18 8.21
CA SER A 235 -4.88 -14.71 9.56
C SER A 235 -6.15 -14.57 10.39
N PHE A 236 -6.77 -13.38 10.41
CA PHE A 236 -8.01 -13.13 11.17
C PHE A 236 -9.17 -14.00 10.68
N VAL A 237 -9.30 -14.18 9.36
CA VAL A 237 -10.33 -15.06 8.78
C VAL A 237 -10.07 -16.51 9.16
N SER A 238 -8.85 -16.99 8.97
CA SER A 238 -8.47 -18.38 9.24
C SER A 238 -8.64 -18.74 10.72
N MET A 239 -8.10 -17.92 11.64
CA MET A 239 -8.21 -18.19 13.08
C MET A 239 -9.66 -18.16 13.57
N ALA A 240 -10.52 -17.28 13.03
CA ALA A 240 -11.93 -17.21 13.40
C ALA A 240 -12.69 -18.50 12.98
N LEU A 241 -12.39 -19.05 11.81
CA LEU A 241 -12.96 -20.32 11.36
C LEU A 241 -12.44 -21.49 12.21
N ILE A 242 -11.15 -21.57 12.47
CA ILE A 242 -10.51 -22.61 13.28
C ILE A 242 -11.10 -22.64 14.70
N LYS A 243 -11.20 -21.51 15.36
CA LYS A 243 -11.76 -21.40 16.72
C LYS A 243 -13.27 -21.71 16.82
N THR A 244 -13.93 -21.87 15.68
CA THR A 244 -15.34 -22.27 15.59
C THR A 244 -15.55 -23.66 14.98
N ASP A 245 -14.56 -24.56 15.18
CA ASP A 245 -14.55 -25.97 14.73
C ASP A 245 -14.69 -26.14 13.20
N ARG A 246 -14.11 -25.21 12.44
CA ARG A 246 -14.13 -25.23 10.96
C ARG A 246 -12.72 -25.25 10.36
N ALA A 247 -11.78 -25.86 11.05
CA ALA A 247 -10.41 -26.00 10.56
C ALA A 247 -10.32 -26.79 9.23
N THR A 248 -11.30 -27.67 8.94
CA THR A 248 -11.40 -28.42 7.68
C THR A 248 -12.06 -27.65 6.54
N HIS A 249 -12.61 -26.46 6.80
CA HIS A 249 -13.25 -25.64 5.78
C HIS A 249 -12.23 -25.16 4.73
N ALA A 250 -12.60 -25.17 3.44
CA ALA A 250 -11.68 -24.82 2.34
C ALA A 250 -11.00 -23.45 2.52
N VAL A 251 -11.74 -22.45 3.01
CA VAL A 251 -11.19 -21.12 3.31
C VAL A 251 -10.10 -21.17 4.38
N ALA A 252 -10.31 -21.94 5.46
CA ALA A 252 -9.31 -22.07 6.52
C ALA A 252 -8.07 -22.81 6.00
N GLN A 253 -8.24 -23.91 5.28
CA GLN A 253 -7.14 -24.71 4.72
C GLN A 253 -6.27 -23.90 3.75
N LYS A 254 -6.90 -23.20 2.79
CA LYS A 254 -6.17 -22.35 1.83
C LYS A 254 -5.54 -21.14 2.50
N GLY A 255 -6.21 -20.54 3.48
CA GLY A 255 -5.63 -19.44 4.27
C GLY A 255 -4.39 -19.88 5.05
N ILE A 256 -4.41 -21.04 5.69
CA ILE A 256 -3.22 -21.62 6.35
C ILE A 256 -2.10 -21.88 5.34
N GLN A 257 -2.41 -22.45 4.17
CA GLN A 257 -1.40 -22.67 3.13
C GLN A 257 -0.80 -21.35 2.64
N PHE A 258 -1.62 -20.30 2.45
CA PHE A 258 -1.15 -18.95 2.12
C PHE A 258 -0.18 -18.42 3.18
N LEU A 259 -0.51 -18.54 4.48
CA LEU A 259 0.37 -18.09 5.55
C LEU A 259 1.70 -18.83 5.57
N LEU A 260 1.69 -20.15 5.33
CA LEU A 260 2.92 -20.94 5.24
C LEU A 260 3.81 -20.52 4.07
N ASN A 261 3.20 -20.19 2.93
CA ASN A 261 3.91 -19.75 1.73
C ASN A 261 4.42 -18.31 1.83
N SER A 262 3.76 -17.45 2.63
CA SER A 262 4.16 -16.04 2.83
C SER A 262 5.28 -15.88 3.86
N PHE A 263 5.72 -16.97 4.51
CA PHE A 263 6.83 -16.95 5.46
C PHE A 263 8.15 -16.62 4.75
N ARG A 264 8.91 -15.71 5.32
CA ARG A 264 10.23 -15.31 4.83
C ARG A 264 11.32 -16.18 5.46
N SER A 265 11.98 -16.97 4.61
CA SER A 265 13.00 -17.96 5.02
C SER A 265 14.43 -17.52 4.77
N GLU A 266 14.65 -16.34 4.18
CA GLU A 266 15.96 -15.86 3.76
C GLU A 266 16.14 -14.36 4.04
N GLY A 267 17.39 -13.91 4.09
CA GLY A 267 17.76 -12.51 4.22
C GLY A 267 17.52 -11.91 5.62
N ASP A 268 17.55 -10.59 5.69
CA ASP A 268 17.42 -9.81 6.94
C ASP A 268 16.05 -9.91 7.59
N ILE A 269 15.05 -10.37 6.82
CA ILE A 269 13.66 -10.58 7.27
C ILE A 269 13.36 -12.03 7.62
N LEU A 270 14.40 -12.87 7.74
CA LEU A 270 14.29 -14.28 8.10
C LEU A 270 13.46 -14.48 9.37
N GLY A 271 12.49 -15.37 9.28
CA GLY A 271 11.63 -15.72 10.41
C GLY A 271 10.41 -14.82 10.58
N SER A 272 10.02 -14.06 9.57
CA SER A 272 8.91 -13.11 9.65
C SER A 272 7.87 -13.26 8.54
N TRP A 273 6.79 -12.49 8.65
CA TRP A 273 5.79 -12.31 7.61
C TRP A 273 5.67 -10.83 7.24
N PRO A 274 5.58 -10.50 5.95
CA PRO A 274 5.28 -9.15 5.49
C PRO A 274 3.78 -8.83 5.68
N ILE A 275 3.41 -7.56 5.47
CA ILE A 275 1.99 -7.16 5.54
C ILE A 275 1.19 -7.70 4.35
N ASP A 276 1.82 -7.77 3.18
CA ASP A 276 1.26 -8.24 1.91
C ASP A 276 2.30 -9.11 1.20
N THR A 277 1.92 -9.84 0.16
CA THR A 277 2.85 -10.73 -0.54
C THR A 277 3.94 -9.93 -1.24
N ASN A 278 3.57 -8.99 -2.12
CA ASN A 278 4.44 -8.03 -2.79
C ASN A 278 3.64 -6.89 -3.42
N LEU A 279 4.34 -5.89 -3.96
CA LEU A 279 3.77 -4.76 -4.71
C LEU A 279 4.28 -4.75 -6.16
N ALA A 280 4.32 -5.91 -6.82
CA ALA A 280 4.98 -6.07 -8.11
C ALA A 280 4.45 -5.13 -9.21
N THR A 281 3.13 -4.95 -9.33
CA THR A 281 2.54 -4.03 -10.32
C THR A 281 2.91 -2.59 -10.01
N TRP A 282 2.77 -2.19 -8.74
CA TRP A 282 3.12 -0.86 -8.27
C TRP A 282 4.59 -0.53 -8.51
N ASN A 283 5.50 -1.37 -8.04
CA ASN A 283 6.94 -1.21 -8.22
C ASN A 283 7.35 -1.14 -9.69
N THR A 284 6.77 -2.02 -10.53
CA THR A 284 7.07 -2.05 -11.97
C THR A 284 6.64 -0.77 -12.67
N THR A 285 5.44 -0.28 -12.39
CA THR A 285 4.94 0.95 -13.02
C THR A 285 5.73 2.17 -12.57
N LEU A 286 6.10 2.25 -11.29
CA LEU A 286 6.96 3.30 -10.76
C LEU A 286 8.36 3.24 -11.38
N ALA A 287 8.98 2.06 -11.49
CA ALA A 287 10.31 1.88 -12.08
C ALA A 287 10.33 2.28 -13.56
N ILE A 288 9.32 1.87 -14.35
CA ILE A 288 9.19 2.30 -15.75
C ILE A 288 9.10 3.82 -15.83
N ASN A 289 8.28 4.46 -15.01
CA ASN A 289 8.12 5.91 -15.00
C ASN A 289 9.40 6.64 -14.59
N ALA A 290 10.17 6.12 -13.62
CA ALA A 290 11.44 6.68 -13.18
C ALA A 290 12.52 6.59 -14.27
N LEU A 291 12.64 5.42 -14.93
CA LEU A 291 13.58 5.21 -16.01
C LEU A 291 13.23 6.08 -17.24
N ALA A 292 11.95 6.28 -17.53
CA ALA A 292 11.48 7.09 -18.66
C ALA A 292 11.75 8.60 -18.52
N ASN A 293 12.14 9.08 -17.34
CA ASN A 293 12.55 10.47 -17.16
C ASN A 293 13.85 10.82 -17.89
N HIS A 294 14.67 9.81 -18.22
CA HIS A 294 15.82 9.95 -19.10
C HIS A 294 15.73 8.94 -20.25
N PRO A 295 15.37 9.36 -21.48
CA PRO A 295 15.11 8.45 -22.62
C PRO A 295 16.27 7.53 -22.97
N GLU A 296 17.51 7.98 -22.82
CA GLU A 296 18.70 7.16 -23.07
C GLU A 296 18.80 5.93 -22.15
N SER A 297 18.08 5.93 -21.02
CA SER A 297 17.96 4.75 -20.16
C SER A 297 17.38 3.52 -20.89
N PHE A 298 16.72 3.73 -22.02
CA PHE A 298 16.10 2.69 -22.85
C PHE A 298 16.93 2.30 -24.09
N THR A 299 17.98 3.06 -24.42
CA THR A 299 18.71 2.93 -25.70
C THR A 299 20.17 2.50 -25.55
N HIS A 300 20.76 2.57 -24.36
CA HIS A 300 22.18 2.30 -24.16
C HIS A 300 22.53 0.80 -24.34
N GLU A 301 23.59 0.53 -25.13
CA GLU A 301 24.24 -0.78 -25.19
C GLU A 301 24.69 -1.20 -23.78
N GLY A 302 24.09 -2.26 -23.25
CA GLY A 302 24.36 -2.79 -21.91
C GLY A 302 23.21 -2.65 -20.90
N THR A 303 22.21 -1.82 -21.21
CA THR A 303 20.94 -1.76 -20.46
C THR A 303 19.91 -2.74 -21.06
N ILE A 304 18.67 -2.71 -20.63
CA ILE A 304 17.60 -3.60 -21.07
C ILE A 304 17.46 -3.54 -22.61
N ASN A 305 17.59 -4.68 -23.27
CA ASN A 305 17.33 -4.75 -24.71
C ASN A 305 15.83 -4.64 -25.01
N SER A 306 15.54 -4.39 -26.29
CA SER A 306 14.16 -4.19 -26.76
C SER A 306 13.21 -5.34 -26.43
N GLN A 307 13.68 -6.58 -26.43
CA GLN A 307 12.88 -7.77 -26.13
C GLN A 307 12.55 -7.84 -24.63
N GLN A 308 13.46 -7.44 -23.77
CA GLN A 308 13.24 -7.40 -22.33
C GLN A 308 12.20 -6.33 -21.95
N TRP A 309 12.21 -5.17 -22.63
CA TRP A 309 11.17 -4.17 -22.47
C TRP A 309 9.81 -4.68 -22.95
N ASP A 310 9.79 -5.38 -24.08
CA ASP A 310 8.58 -5.99 -24.61
C ASP A 310 7.99 -6.99 -23.59
N THR A 311 8.81 -7.83 -22.97
CA THR A 311 8.39 -8.77 -21.93
C THR A 311 7.80 -8.04 -20.71
N CYS A 312 8.45 -6.96 -20.27
CA CYS A 312 7.96 -6.15 -19.15
C CYS A 312 6.57 -5.53 -19.43
N ILE A 313 6.38 -4.98 -20.64
CA ILE A 313 5.10 -4.40 -21.03
C ILE A 313 4.01 -5.45 -21.22
N ASP A 314 4.33 -6.61 -21.77
CA ASP A 314 3.39 -7.74 -21.85
C ASP A 314 2.93 -8.16 -20.45
N TRP A 315 3.84 -8.16 -19.49
CA TRP A 315 3.51 -8.45 -18.10
C TRP A 315 2.57 -7.36 -17.51
N VAL A 316 2.87 -6.06 -17.69
CA VAL A 316 1.99 -4.97 -17.25
C VAL A 316 0.60 -5.06 -17.87
N LEU A 317 0.51 -5.38 -19.18
CA LEU A 317 -0.77 -5.58 -19.86
C LEU A 317 -1.54 -6.78 -19.31
N SER A 318 -0.85 -7.87 -18.95
CA SER A 318 -1.46 -9.06 -18.37
C SER A 318 -2.02 -8.85 -16.96
N CYS A 319 -1.49 -7.87 -16.20
CA CYS A 319 -1.98 -7.49 -14.87
C CYS A 319 -3.30 -6.71 -14.92
N GLN A 320 -3.73 -6.21 -16.10
CA GLN A 320 -5.01 -5.51 -16.22
C GLN A 320 -6.18 -6.47 -15.96
N ASN A 321 -7.10 -6.07 -15.10
CA ASN A 321 -8.30 -6.83 -14.81
C ASN A 321 -9.23 -6.87 -16.04
N GLN A 322 -9.37 -8.05 -16.66
CA GLN A 322 -10.09 -8.25 -17.92
C GLN A 322 -11.58 -8.60 -17.72
N GLU A 323 -11.95 -9.04 -16.52
CA GLU A 323 -13.30 -9.48 -16.17
C GLU A 323 -13.82 -8.71 -14.96
N THR A 324 -15.10 -8.90 -14.62
CA THR A 324 -15.65 -8.37 -13.37
C THR A 324 -14.95 -9.05 -12.19
N HIS A 325 -14.31 -8.26 -11.34
CA HIS A 325 -13.53 -8.78 -10.24
C HIS A 325 -14.40 -9.58 -9.26
N PRO A 326 -14.10 -10.87 -8.99
CA PRO A 326 -15.00 -11.74 -8.23
C PRO A 326 -15.17 -11.27 -6.79
N PHE A 327 -14.11 -10.73 -6.19
CA PHE A 327 -14.08 -10.29 -4.80
C PHE A 327 -14.82 -8.96 -4.59
N THR A 328 -14.49 -7.93 -5.40
CA THR A 328 -15.04 -6.58 -5.24
C THR A 328 -16.21 -6.27 -6.14
N GLY A 329 -16.37 -7.00 -7.26
CA GLY A 329 -17.31 -6.67 -8.32
C GLY A 329 -16.90 -5.43 -9.12
N ALA A 330 -15.65 -5.00 -9.04
CA ALA A 330 -15.11 -3.94 -9.88
C ALA A 330 -15.22 -4.33 -11.35
N ALA A 331 -15.54 -3.36 -12.20
CA ALA A 331 -15.60 -3.56 -13.64
C ALA A 331 -14.19 -3.83 -14.19
N PRO A 332 -14.04 -4.52 -15.35
CA PRO A 332 -12.76 -4.67 -16.00
C PRO A 332 -12.15 -3.32 -16.40
N GLY A 333 -10.82 -3.27 -16.50
CA GLY A 333 -10.05 -2.14 -16.99
C GLY A 333 -9.04 -1.55 -15.99
N GLY A 334 -9.14 -1.81 -14.68
CA GLY A 334 -8.17 -1.35 -13.68
C GLY A 334 -7.02 -2.32 -13.45
N TRP A 335 -5.99 -1.86 -12.76
CA TRP A 335 -4.86 -2.62 -12.22
C TRP A 335 -4.88 -2.58 -10.70
N GLY A 336 -4.38 -3.62 -10.05
CA GLY A 336 -4.11 -3.66 -8.62
C GLY A 336 -2.60 -3.76 -8.36
N TRP A 337 -2.19 -3.70 -7.10
CA TRP A 337 -0.79 -3.58 -6.66
C TRP A 337 0.12 -4.77 -6.99
N THR A 338 -0.45 -5.94 -7.27
CA THR A 338 0.27 -7.15 -7.64
C THR A 338 -0.51 -7.94 -8.70
N ASP A 339 0.15 -8.82 -9.42
CA ASP A 339 -0.42 -9.78 -10.38
C ASP A 339 -1.11 -10.97 -9.73
N LEU A 340 -1.03 -11.10 -8.41
CA LEU A 340 -1.60 -12.21 -7.65
C LEU A 340 -3.12 -12.08 -7.52
N SER A 341 -3.78 -13.23 -7.37
CA SER A 341 -5.24 -13.36 -7.48
C SER A 341 -6.05 -12.68 -6.36
N GLY A 342 -5.42 -12.29 -5.26
CA GLY A 342 -6.05 -11.59 -4.15
C GLY A 342 -6.06 -10.08 -4.30
N ALA A 343 -5.25 -9.52 -5.22
CA ALA A 343 -5.23 -8.10 -5.52
C ALA A 343 -6.57 -7.64 -6.10
N VAL A 344 -6.90 -6.37 -5.92
CA VAL A 344 -8.10 -5.74 -6.46
C VAL A 344 -7.72 -4.47 -7.22
N PRO A 345 -8.40 -4.13 -8.32
CA PRO A 345 -8.06 -2.92 -9.05
C PRO A 345 -8.33 -1.67 -8.20
N ASP A 346 -7.40 -0.71 -8.26
CA ASP A 346 -7.42 0.50 -7.46
C ASP A 346 -6.99 1.75 -8.24
N ALA A 347 -7.10 2.92 -7.60
CA ALA A 347 -6.79 4.21 -8.21
C ALA A 347 -5.37 4.72 -7.90
N ASP A 348 -4.53 3.89 -7.29
CA ASP A 348 -3.09 4.13 -7.19
C ASP A 348 -2.37 3.43 -8.35
N ASP A 349 -2.64 2.13 -8.55
CA ASP A 349 -2.00 1.30 -9.56
C ASP A 349 -2.51 1.55 -10.97
N THR A 350 -3.81 1.75 -11.15
CA THR A 350 -4.37 2.03 -12.47
C THR A 350 -3.77 3.28 -13.12
N PRO A 351 -3.65 4.45 -12.45
CA PRO A 351 -2.95 5.60 -13.02
C PRO A 351 -1.46 5.34 -13.26
N GLY A 352 -0.80 4.60 -12.36
CA GLY A 352 0.60 4.21 -12.50
C GLY A 352 0.86 3.42 -13.79
N ALA A 353 0.02 2.40 -14.04
CA ALA A 353 0.07 1.60 -15.26
C ALA A 353 -0.22 2.43 -16.52
N LEU A 354 -1.23 3.31 -16.47
CA LEU A 354 -1.54 4.22 -17.58
C LEU A 354 -0.36 5.13 -17.93
N LEU A 355 0.31 5.71 -16.95
CA LEU A 355 1.49 6.54 -17.16
C LEU A 355 2.65 5.74 -17.74
N ALA A 356 2.92 4.54 -17.20
CA ALA A 356 3.98 3.66 -17.68
C ALA A 356 3.77 3.22 -19.14
N LEU A 357 2.56 2.77 -19.49
CA LEU A 357 2.18 2.39 -20.85
C LEU A 357 2.29 3.56 -21.82
N LYS A 358 1.91 4.78 -21.40
CA LYS A 358 2.02 5.99 -22.21
C LYS A 358 3.48 6.34 -22.49
N LYS A 359 4.34 6.33 -21.45
CA LYS A 359 5.79 6.58 -21.60
C LYS A 359 6.43 5.59 -22.57
N PHE A 360 6.12 4.30 -22.43
CA PHE A 360 6.61 3.28 -23.32
C PHE A 360 6.18 3.49 -24.79
N SER A 361 4.91 3.85 -25.02
CA SER A 361 4.42 4.12 -26.38
C SER A 361 5.15 5.28 -27.06
N GLN A 362 5.49 6.34 -26.31
CA GLN A 362 6.22 7.51 -26.81
C GLN A 362 7.67 7.19 -27.20
N LEU A 363 8.35 6.33 -26.43
CA LEU A 363 9.71 5.90 -26.71
C LEU A 363 9.77 5.04 -27.97
N SER A 364 8.81 4.16 -28.16
CA SER A 364 8.72 3.27 -29.34
C SER A 364 8.54 4.03 -30.66
N THR A 365 7.95 5.22 -30.66
CA THR A 365 7.71 6.03 -31.87
C THR A 365 8.90 6.89 -32.27
N LYS A 366 9.77 7.30 -31.33
CA LYS A 366 10.94 8.15 -31.64
C LYS A 366 12.07 7.41 -32.39
N GLU A 367 12.20 6.12 -32.17
CA GLU A 367 13.31 5.33 -32.74
C GLU A 367 13.07 4.79 -34.16
N GLY A 368 11.88 5.01 -34.74
CA GLY A 368 11.58 4.52 -36.12
C GLY A 368 11.62 2.99 -36.30
N VAL A 369 11.88 2.24 -35.24
CA VAL A 369 12.29 0.84 -35.26
C VAL A 369 11.14 -0.14 -35.08
N ARG A 370 9.93 0.34 -34.66
CA ARG A 370 8.85 -0.59 -34.34
C ARG A 370 7.50 -0.21 -34.94
N LYS A 371 7.11 -0.92 -36.00
CA LYS A 371 5.67 -1.16 -36.26
C LYS A 371 5.17 -2.09 -35.15
N ASN A 372 4.67 -1.51 -34.10
CA ASN A 372 4.33 -2.27 -32.91
C ASN A 372 2.91 -2.85 -33.02
N ASN A 373 2.79 -4.16 -33.18
CA ASN A 373 1.51 -4.87 -33.03
C ASN A 373 0.86 -4.58 -31.66
N ARG A 374 1.66 -4.17 -30.66
CA ARG A 374 1.24 -3.79 -29.29
C ARG A 374 0.60 -2.41 -29.19
N ALA A 375 0.79 -1.52 -30.16
CA ALA A 375 0.20 -0.17 -30.09
C ALA A 375 -1.34 -0.24 -29.93
N SER A 376 -1.99 -1.19 -30.59
CA SER A 376 -3.44 -1.40 -30.47
C SER A 376 -3.86 -2.00 -29.11
N GLU A 377 -3.03 -2.86 -28.53
CA GLU A 377 -3.26 -3.47 -27.22
C GLU A 377 -3.07 -2.43 -26.11
N ILE A 378 -1.99 -1.65 -26.17
CA ILE A 378 -1.74 -0.53 -25.25
C ILE A 378 -2.87 0.50 -25.33
N GLN A 379 -3.29 0.85 -26.55
CA GLN A 379 -4.40 1.77 -26.77
C GLN A 379 -5.70 1.26 -26.15
N ARG A 380 -6.03 0.00 -26.38
CA ARG A 380 -7.21 -0.63 -25.78
C ARG A 380 -7.15 -0.68 -24.25
N ALA A 381 -6.01 -1.09 -23.71
CA ALA A 381 -5.79 -1.15 -22.26
C ALA A 381 -5.89 0.24 -21.62
N GLY A 382 -5.30 1.26 -22.27
CA GLY A 382 -5.38 2.66 -21.84
C GLY A 382 -6.81 3.17 -21.82
N GLU A 383 -7.59 2.93 -22.88
CA GLU A 383 -9.00 3.33 -22.93
C GLU A 383 -9.87 2.66 -21.85
N LEU A 384 -9.64 1.38 -21.57
CA LEU A 384 -10.35 0.65 -20.51
C LEU A 384 -10.00 1.20 -19.13
N GLY A 385 -8.72 1.48 -18.86
CA GLY A 385 -8.27 2.07 -17.58
C GLY A 385 -8.84 3.47 -17.37
N VAL A 386 -8.83 4.31 -18.40
CA VAL A 386 -9.46 5.64 -18.35
C VAL A 386 -10.97 5.55 -18.07
N ASP A 387 -11.68 4.65 -18.76
CA ASP A 387 -13.12 4.45 -18.52
C ASP A 387 -13.40 3.92 -17.10
N TRP A 388 -12.52 3.09 -16.55
CA TRP A 388 -12.59 2.58 -15.20
C TRP A 388 -12.46 3.71 -14.17
N LEU A 389 -11.43 4.56 -14.31
CA LEU A 389 -11.20 5.71 -13.43
C LEU A 389 -12.31 6.77 -13.50
N ILE A 390 -12.87 7.05 -14.69
CA ILE A 390 -14.03 7.95 -14.84
C ILE A 390 -15.21 7.47 -13.98
N LYS A 391 -15.46 6.16 -13.94
CA LYS A 391 -16.57 5.57 -13.17
C LYS A 391 -16.32 5.58 -11.67
N LEU A 392 -15.05 5.57 -11.24
CA LEU A 392 -14.66 5.52 -9.85
C LEU A 392 -14.75 6.87 -9.13
N GLN A 393 -14.72 8.01 -9.87
CA GLN A 393 -14.73 9.35 -9.27
C GLN A 393 -15.88 9.53 -8.27
N ASN A 394 -15.57 9.97 -7.08
CA ASN A 394 -16.52 10.22 -5.99
C ASN A 394 -17.42 11.46 -6.23
N ALA A 395 -18.41 11.61 -5.38
CA ALA A 395 -19.35 12.75 -5.44
C ALA A 395 -18.67 14.09 -5.13
N ASP A 396 -17.63 14.10 -4.26
CA ASP A 396 -16.79 15.26 -3.94
C ASP A 396 -15.78 15.62 -5.04
N LYS A 397 -15.71 14.84 -6.10
CA LYS A 397 -14.87 15.00 -7.30
C LYS A 397 -13.41 14.56 -7.15
N GLY A 398 -13.01 14.05 -5.98
CA GLY A 398 -11.78 13.32 -5.80
C GLY A 398 -11.91 11.84 -6.19
N TRP A 399 -10.84 11.08 -6.02
CA TRP A 399 -10.81 9.64 -6.23
C TRP A 399 -10.48 8.89 -4.95
N PRO A 400 -11.25 7.81 -4.67
CA PRO A 400 -10.95 6.87 -3.60
C PRO A 400 -9.98 5.82 -4.11
N THR A 401 -9.45 4.99 -3.21
CA THR A 401 -8.53 3.90 -3.56
C THR A 401 -9.25 2.79 -4.33
N PHE A 402 -10.23 2.12 -3.73
CA PHE A 402 -10.80 0.88 -4.29
C PHE A 402 -12.22 1.00 -4.82
N CYS A 403 -13.05 1.78 -4.17
CA CYS A 403 -14.47 1.77 -4.48
C CYS A 403 -15.11 3.14 -4.26
N ARG A 404 -16.02 3.48 -5.17
CA ARG A 404 -16.87 4.64 -4.99
C ARG A 404 -17.81 4.41 -3.83
N GLY A 405 -17.82 5.31 -2.86
CA GLY A 405 -18.58 5.13 -1.64
C GLY A 405 -19.16 6.42 -1.06
N TRP A 406 -19.30 6.41 0.24
CA TRP A 406 -19.98 7.46 1.02
C TRP A 406 -19.01 8.43 1.69
N LEU A 407 -17.71 8.32 1.42
CA LEU A 407 -16.63 9.15 1.96
C LEU A 407 -16.41 8.96 3.48
N ASN A 408 -16.93 7.88 4.05
CA ASN A 408 -16.89 7.65 5.49
C ASN A 408 -15.75 6.71 5.93
N LEU A 409 -15.33 5.81 5.05
CA LEU A 409 -14.28 4.85 5.34
C LEU A 409 -13.00 5.22 4.59
N PRO A 410 -11.81 4.85 5.10
CA PRO A 410 -10.54 5.15 4.46
C PRO A 410 -10.48 4.74 2.98
N PHE A 411 -11.14 3.68 2.58
CA PHE A 411 -11.10 3.12 1.22
C PHE A 411 -12.05 3.77 0.22
N ASP A 412 -13.11 4.41 0.70
CA ASP A 412 -14.08 5.10 -0.13
C ASP A 412 -13.91 6.62 -0.06
N ARG A 413 -13.04 7.09 0.85
CA ARG A 413 -12.68 8.49 0.98
C ARG A 413 -11.70 8.89 -0.12
N SER A 414 -11.91 10.06 -0.70
CA SER A 414 -11.00 10.63 -1.68
C SER A 414 -9.67 11.06 -1.05
N GLY A 415 -8.55 10.77 -1.73
CA GLY A 415 -7.21 11.23 -1.38
C GLY A 415 -6.72 12.32 -2.33
N THR A 416 -5.91 13.26 -1.86
CA THR A 416 -5.32 14.33 -2.68
C THR A 416 -4.25 13.79 -3.60
N ASP A 417 -3.37 12.92 -3.09
CA ASP A 417 -2.34 12.20 -3.82
C ASP A 417 -2.93 11.29 -4.91
N ILE A 418 -3.95 10.49 -4.57
CA ILE A 418 -4.67 9.62 -5.51
C ILE A 418 -5.35 10.46 -6.60
N THR A 419 -6.04 11.54 -6.22
CA THR A 419 -6.70 12.45 -7.16
C THR A 419 -5.69 13.07 -8.13
N ALA A 420 -4.54 13.50 -7.63
CA ALA A 420 -3.46 14.05 -8.45
C ALA A 420 -2.90 12.99 -9.42
N HIS A 421 -2.72 11.76 -8.95
CA HIS A 421 -2.20 10.66 -9.78
C HIS A 421 -3.16 10.32 -10.93
N VAL A 422 -4.47 10.28 -10.66
CA VAL A 422 -5.51 10.09 -11.69
C VAL A 422 -5.51 11.26 -12.70
N ILE A 423 -5.44 12.51 -12.22
CA ILE A 423 -5.38 13.68 -13.12
C ILE A 423 -4.19 13.56 -14.07
N ARG A 424 -3.01 13.18 -13.58
CA ARG A 424 -1.79 12.98 -14.39
C ARG A 424 -2.01 11.94 -15.49
N SER A 425 -2.60 10.81 -15.15
CA SER A 425 -2.91 9.76 -16.13
C SER A 425 -3.91 10.23 -17.19
N PHE A 426 -4.92 11.00 -16.81
CA PHE A 426 -5.87 11.58 -17.76
C PHE A 426 -5.24 12.61 -18.68
N LEU A 427 -4.36 13.47 -18.16
CA LEU A 427 -3.60 14.44 -18.98
C LEU A 427 -2.73 13.71 -20.01
N ALA A 428 -2.10 12.62 -19.63
CA ALA A 428 -1.26 11.83 -20.52
C ALA A 428 -2.05 11.14 -21.66
N TRP A 429 -3.30 10.75 -21.42
CA TRP A 429 -4.10 9.97 -22.37
C TRP A 429 -5.18 10.76 -23.12
N ARG A 430 -5.57 11.98 -22.67
CA ARG A 430 -6.74 12.74 -23.19
C ARG A 430 -6.77 12.96 -24.69
N ASP A 431 -5.60 13.12 -25.30
CA ASP A 431 -5.48 13.40 -26.74
C ASP A 431 -5.43 12.13 -27.59
N GLU A 432 -5.08 11.01 -26.98
CA GLU A 432 -4.90 9.70 -27.63
C GLU A 432 -6.16 8.83 -27.61
N ILE A 433 -7.01 9.00 -26.57
CA ILE A 433 -8.24 8.21 -26.45
C ILE A 433 -9.25 8.56 -27.54
N SER A 434 -9.94 7.54 -28.06
CA SER A 434 -11.06 7.74 -28.96
C SER A 434 -12.23 8.47 -28.26
N ASP A 435 -12.96 9.33 -28.99
CA ASP A 435 -14.10 10.08 -28.40
C ASP A 435 -15.41 9.28 -28.36
N LEU A 436 -15.31 7.96 -28.35
CA LEU A 436 -16.46 7.08 -28.21
C LEU A 436 -17.20 7.40 -26.89
N LYS A 437 -18.53 7.56 -26.99
CA LYS A 437 -19.40 7.86 -25.84
C LYS A 437 -19.03 9.16 -25.11
N ASN A 438 -18.53 10.16 -25.82
CA ASN A 438 -18.09 11.45 -25.27
C ASN A 438 -16.98 11.28 -24.21
N ARG A 439 -16.06 10.36 -24.42
CA ARG A 439 -14.98 10.03 -23.47
C ARG A 439 -14.08 11.24 -23.20
N LYS A 440 -13.64 11.97 -24.23
CA LYS A 440 -12.82 13.19 -24.09
C LYS A 440 -13.49 14.26 -23.25
N THR A 441 -14.78 14.51 -23.47
CA THR A 441 -15.58 15.45 -22.66
C THR A 441 -15.63 15.03 -21.19
N LYS A 442 -15.83 13.73 -20.91
CA LYS A 442 -15.84 13.21 -19.54
C LYS A 442 -14.48 13.35 -18.86
N VAL A 443 -13.38 13.02 -19.55
CA VAL A 443 -12.01 13.19 -19.05
C VAL A 443 -11.73 14.65 -18.72
N ASN A 444 -12.00 15.58 -19.65
CA ASN A 444 -11.78 17.01 -19.41
C ASN A 444 -12.60 17.54 -18.22
N ARG A 445 -13.86 17.06 -18.07
CA ARG A 445 -14.68 17.38 -16.90
C ARG A 445 -14.09 16.83 -15.62
N ALA A 446 -13.61 15.58 -15.63
CA ALA A 446 -13.02 14.91 -14.49
C ALA A 446 -11.72 15.61 -14.03
N ILE A 447 -10.84 15.99 -14.96
CA ILE A 447 -9.64 16.78 -14.69
C ILE A 447 -10.03 18.12 -14.02
N LYS A 448 -10.95 18.89 -14.64
CA LYS A 448 -11.38 20.19 -14.09
C LYS A 448 -11.94 20.06 -12.68
N THR A 449 -12.79 19.08 -12.44
CA THR A 449 -13.42 18.88 -11.13
C THR A 449 -12.45 18.29 -10.11
N GLY A 450 -11.47 17.48 -10.53
CA GLY A 450 -10.38 16.97 -9.69
C GLY A 450 -9.47 18.09 -9.19
N PHE A 451 -9.08 19.05 -10.04
CA PHE A 451 -8.36 20.24 -9.58
C PHE A 451 -9.17 21.09 -8.60
N ALA A 452 -10.50 21.19 -8.79
CA ALA A 452 -11.35 21.88 -7.81
C ALA A 452 -11.35 21.16 -6.45
N TYR A 453 -11.32 19.81 -6.45
CA TYR A 453 -11.15 19.01 -5.24
C TYR A 453 -9.78 19.30 -4.58
N LEU A 454 -8.67 19.26 -5.34
CA LEU A 454 -7.33 19.53 -4.82
C LEU A 454 -7.24 20.94 -4.19
N LYS A 455 -7.79 21.97 -4.85
CA LYS A 455 -7.87 23.32 -4.32
C LYS A 455 -8.62 23.39 -2.98
N GLN A 456 -9.75 22.68 -2.87
CA GLN A 456 -10.58 22.66 -1.66
C GLN A 456 -9.91 21.94 -0.48
N HIS A 457 -8.99 21.01 -0.76
CA HIS A 457 -8.32 20.17 0.24
C HIS A 457 -6.85 20.56 0.45
N GLN A 458 -6.46 21.76 0.00
CA GLN A 458 -5.17 22.35 0.39
C GLN A 458 -5.26 22.81 1.84
N GLU A 459 -4.27 22.45 2.64
CA GLU A 459 -4.17 22.86 4.03
C GLU A 459 -3.90 24.39 4.13
N ASN A 460 -4.17 24.96 5.31
CA ASN A 460 -4.02 26.40 5.53
C ASN A 460 -2.57 26.91 5.40
N ASP A 461 -1.58 26.04 5.51
CA ASP A 461 -0.17 26.33 5.33
C ASP A 461 0.30 26.18 3.87
N GLY A 462 -0.54 25.65 3.00
CA GLY A 462 -0.24 25.44 1.59
C GLY A 462 0.10 24.01 1.21
N SER A 463 0.23 23.10 2.17
CA SER A 463 0.52 21.69 1.95
C SER A 463 -0.73 20.90 1.52
N TRP A 464 -0.52 19.64 1.12
CA TRP A 464 -1.56 18.61 0.94
C TRP A 464 -1.16 17.35 1.67
N LEU A 465 -2.16 16.65 2.21
CA LEU A 465 -1.97 15.40 2.94
C LEU A 465 -2.34 14.20 2.08
N PRO A 466 -1.50 13.15 2.00
CA PRO A 466 -1.81 11.93 1.28
C PRO A 466 -2.73 11.02 2.09
N LEU A 467 -3.23 9.95 1.44
CA LEU A 467 -4.12 9.00 2.11
C LEU A 467 -3.38 7.79 2.70
N TRP A 468 -2.35 7.28 2.01
CA TRP A 468 -1.68 6.00 2.36
C TRP A 468 -0.18 6.13 2.64
N PHE A 469 0.28 7.34 2.85
CA PHE A 469 1.68 7.61 3.18
C PHE A 469 1.75 8.47 4.44
N GLY A 470 2.67 8.13 5.31
CA GLY A 470 2.85 8.79 6.59
C GLY A 470 4.31 9.13 6.86
N ASN A 471 4.53 9.90 7.91
CA ASN A 471 5.83 10.13 8.51
C ASN A 471 5.66 10.03 10.04
N GLN A 472 6.30 9.04 10.65
CA GLN A 472 6.12 8.75 12.09
C GLN A 472 6.72 9.82 13.01
N ASP A 473 7.56 10.71 12.47
CA ASP A 473 8.16 11.83 13.19
C ASP A 473 7.30 13.12 13.11
N MET A 474 6.24 13.09 12.30
CA MET A 474 5.28 14.19 12.18
C MET A 474 4.06 13.99 13.08
N PRO A 475 3.44 15.08 13.57
CA PRO A 475 2.20 14.99 14.35
C PRO A 475 1.12 14.20 13.61
N GLU A 476 0.39 13.34 14.31
CA GLU A 476 -0.70 12.51 13.76
C GLU A 476 -0.28 11.54 12.64
N ASP A 477 1.01 11.25 12.51
CA ASP A 477 1.58 10.39 11.48
C ASP A 477 1.37 10.91 10.03
N ILE A 478 1.11 12.23 9.84
CA ILE A 478 0.87 12.82 8.51
C ILE A 478 2.16 12.91 7.68
N ASN A 479 2.00 12.98 6.34
CA ASN A 479 3.15 13.20 5.43
C ASN A 479 2.86 14.31 4.41
N PRO A 480 2.97 15.59 4.80
CA PRO A 480 2.71 16.70 3.89
C PRO A 480 3.75 16.81 2.77
N PHE A 481 4.97 16.29 2.94
CA PHE A 481 6.01 16.29 1.89
C PHE A 481 5.58 15.44 0.71
N TYR A 482 5.20 14.18 0.98
CA TYR A 482 4.71 13.26 -0.04
C TYR A 482 3.44 13.81 -0.71
N GLY A 483 2.45 14.22 0.07
CA GLY A 483 1.17 14.71 -0.44
C GLY A 483 1.34 15.95 -1.33
N THR A 484 2.12 16.93 -0.88
CA THR A 484 2.36 18.18 -1.62
C THR A 484 3.13 17.91 -2.91
N ALA A 485 4.20 17.12 -2.87
CA ALA A 485 4.97 16.78 -4.07
C ALA A 485 4.09 16.07 -5.11
N LYS A 486 3.29 15.05 -4.70
CA LYS A 486 2.39 14.33 -5.61
C LYS A 486 1.32 15.22 -6.24
N VAL A 487 0.76 16.15 -5.47
CA VAL A 487 -0.23 17.13 -5.98
C VAL A 487 0.42 18.09 -6.95
N LEU A 488 1.58 18.65 -6.62
CA LEU A 488 2.31 19.57 -7.51
C LEU A 488 2.75 18.91 -8.82
N MET A 489 3.02 17.59 -8.84
CA MET A 489 3.24 16.85 -10.09
C MET A 489 2.03 16.96 -11.04
N ALA A 490 0.79 16.96 -10.52
CA ALA A 490 -0.39 17.15 -11.36
C ALA A 490 -0.52 18.59 -11.88
N TYR A 491 -0.22 19.59 -11.05
CA TYR A 491 -0.18 20.99 -11.48
C TYR A 491 0.89 21.23 -12.55
N ARG A 492 2.09 20.65 -12.39
CA ARG A 492 3.15 20.63 -13.40
C ARG A 492 2.68 20.06 -14.74
N ASP A 493 2.15 18.82 -14.69
CA ASP A 493 1.75 18.09 -15.91
C ASP A 493 0.58 18.79 -16.64
N ALA A 494 -0.16 19.66 -15.93
CA ALA A 494 -1.21 20.51 -16.49
C ALA A 494 -0.75 21.91 -16.92
N ASN A 495 0.54 22.26 -16.74
CA ASN A 495 1.09 23.62 -16.92
C ASN A 495 0.35 24.69 -16.07
N LEU A 496 0.10 24.39 -14.79
CA LEU A 496 -0.65 25.22 -13.85
C LEU A 496 0.18 25.70 -12.65
N PHE A 497 1.51 25.76 -12.77
CA PHE A 497 2.36 26.26 -11.68
C PHE A 497 2.11 27.72 -11.34
N ASP A 498 1.58 28.54 -12.27
CA ASP A 498 1.24 29.96 -12.03
C ASP A 498 0.00 30.14 -11.13
N THR A 499 -0.72 29.09 -10.79
CA THR A 499 -1.91 29.18 -9.94
C THR A 499 -1.52 29.47 -8.49
N LYS A 500 -2.41 30.15 -7.76
CA LYS A 500 -2.18 30.48 -6.35
C LYS A 500 -1.93 29.24 -5.50
N GLU A 501 -2.66 28.17 -5.76
CA GLU A 501 -2.59 26.90 -5.05
C GLU A 501 -1.22 26.26 -5.25
N ALA A 502 -0.75 26.18 -6.50
CA ALA A 502 0.57 25.62 -6.80
C ALA A 502 1.70 26.46 -6.19
N GLN A 503 1.63 27.79 -6.34
CA GLN A 503 2.63 28.71 -5.75
C GLN A 503 2.67 28.63 -4.23
N PHE A 504 1.54 28.38 -3.58
CA PHE A 504 1.48 28.22 -2.13
C PHE A 504 2.12 26.90 -1.69
N GLY A 505 1.86 25.80 -2.41
CA GLY A 505 2.51 24.51 -2.16
C GLY A 505 4.01 24.52 -2.42
N LEU A 506 4.46 25.16 -3.52
CA LEU A 506 5.88 25.35 -3.84
C LEU A 506 6.60 26.15 -2.73
N ARG A 507 5.97 27.21 -2.25
CA ARG A 507 6.50 27.99 -1.13
C ARG A 507 6.62 27.12 0.13
N TRP A 508 5.57 26.35 0.45
CA TRP A 508 5.59 25.46 1.61
C TRP A 508 6.76 24.48 1.55
N LEU A 509 7.00 23.86 0.40
CA LEU A 509 8.15 22.94 0.24
C LEU A 509 9.49 23.64 0.46
N ARG A 510 9.68 24.88 -0.08
CA ARG A 510 10.92 25.64 0.13
C ARG A 510 11.15 26.00 1.59
N GLU A 511 10.09 26.45 2.28
CA GLU A 511 10.16 26.86 3.69
C GLU A 511 10.35 25.69 4.66
N ASN A 512 10.11 24.45 4.21
CA ASN A 512 10.25 23.23 4.99
C ASN A 512 11.38 22.32 4.49
N GLN A 513 12.33 22.85 3.72
CA GLN A 513 13.59 22.14 3.42
C GLN A 513 14.43 22.08 4.70
N ASN A 514 14.97 20.91 5.01
CA ASN A 514 15.83 20.73 6.17
C ASN A 514 17.20 21.39 5.98
N ASP A 515 17.89 21.67 7.09
CA ASP A 515 19.23 22.29 7.07
C ASP A 515 20.29 21.45 6.33
N ASP A 516 20.08 20.15 6.22
CA ASP A 516 20.93 19.23 5.46
C ASP A 516 20.70 19.29 3.93
N GLY A 517 19.72 20.07 3.49
CA GLY A 517 19.35 20.21 2.08
C GLY A 517 18.31 19.22 1.57
N GLY A 518 17.92 18.23 2.37
CA GLY A 518 16.85 17.26 2.04
C GLY A 518 15.48 17.67 2.57
N TRP A 519 14.54 16.73 2.57
CA TRP A 519 13.19 16.92 3.09
C TRP A 519 12.71 15.70 3.88
N GLY A 520 11.71 15.92 4.71
CA GLY A 520 11.03 14.88 5.45
C GLY A 520 11.92 14.17 6.47
N GLY A 521 11.68 12.88 6.67
CA GLY A 521 12.37 12.13 7.71
C GLY A 521 12.09 12.69 9.11
N GLY A 522 13.10 12.63 9.98
CA GLY A 522 13.02 13.11 11.36
C GLY A 522 13.99 12.36 12.28
N PRO A 523 13.82 12.46 13.62
CA PRO A 523 14.69 11.76 14.57
C PRO A 523 14.80 10.25 14.37
N SER A 524 13.80 9.61 13.77
CA SER A 524 13.82 8.19 13.48
C SER A 524 14.70 7.81 12.28
N THR A 525 14.98 8.73 11.35
CA THR A 525 15.90 8.56 10.20
C THR A 525 17.36 8.75 10.61
N ASN A 526 17.81 8.04 11.61
CA ASN A 526 19.20 8.15 12.07
C ASN A 526 20.13 7.39 11.13
N TRP A 527 20.53 8.05 10.04
CA TRP A 527 21.64 7.58 9.24
C TRP A 527 22.91 7.64 10.09
N ASN A 528 23.56 6.53 10.39
CA ASN A 528 24.85 6.51 11.10
C ASN A 528 25.97 7.29 10.36
N ASN A 529 25.58 8.29 9.59
CA ASN A 529 26.42 9.16 8.79
C ASN A 529 26.18 10.62 9.20
N SER A 530 27.17 11.27 9.78
CA SER A 530 27.12 12.64 10.31
C SER A 530 26.89 13.74 9.27
N VAL A 531 26.90 13.42 7.97
CA VAL A 531 26.79 14.40 6.87
C VAL A 531 25.34 14.56 6.40
N LEU A 532 24.54 13.52 6.50
CA LEU A 532 23.21 13.45 5.87
C LEU A 532 22.06 13.69 6.86
N GLY A 533 22.22 14.43 7.91
CA GLY A 533 21.14 14.86 8.82
C GLY A 533 20.01 13.83 9.03
N ASN A 534 18.80 14.31 9.12
CA ASN A 534 17.59 13.50 9.38
C ASN A 534 16.61 13.40 8.19
N SER A 535 16.98 13.85 7.00
CA SER A 535 16.11 13.77 5.81
C SER A 535 15.96 12.33 5.31
N SER A 536 14.81 11.97 4.70
CA SER A 536 14.61 10.68 4.05
C SER A 536 14.93 10.74 2.55
N VAL A 537 15.31 9.61 1.96
CA VAL A 537 15.58 9.52 0.52
C VAL A 537 14.29 9.73 -0.27
N GLU A 538 13.20 9.11 0.17
CA GLU A 538 11.92 9.10 -0.53
C GLU A 538 11.32 10.50 -0.63
N GLU A 539 11.24 11.21 0.48
CA GLU A 539 10.65 12.55 0.54
C GLU A 539 11.57 13.58 -0.13
N THR A 540 12.88 13.48 0.09
CA THR A 540 13.87 14.35 -0.57
C THR A 540 13.79 14.20 -2.09
N ALA A 541 13.75 12.98 -2.61
CA ALA A 541 13.67 12.76 -4.05
C ALA A 541 12.39 13.36 -4.65
N LEU A 542 11.23 13.13 -4.06
CA LEU A 542 9.96 13.65 -4.55
C LEU A 542 9.90 15.18 -4.52
N CYS A 543 10.38 15.81 -3.43
CA CYS A 543 10.39 17.26 -3.32
C CYS A 543 11.40 17.91 -4.28
N THR A 544 12.60 17.35 -4.40
CA THR A 544 13.61 17.81 -5.35
C THR A 544 13.10 17.74 -6.80
N GLU A 545 12.41 16.67 -7.18
CA GLU A 545 11.83 16.53 -8.53
C GLU A 545 10.90 17.69 -8.88
N ILE A 546 10.10 18.14 -7.91
CA ILE A 546 9.18 19.27 -8.11
C ILE A 546 9.90 20.61 -8.12
N MET A 547 10.90 20.80 -7.25
CA MET A 547 11.67 22.05 -7.22
C MET A 547 12.43 22.29 -8.54
N LEU A 548 12.92 21.23 -9.20
CA LEU A 548 13.57 21.32 -10.53
C LEU A 548 12.68 21.94 -11.61
N ASP A 549 11.37 21.77 -11.51
CA ASP A 549 10.42 22.20 -12.55
C ASP A 549 9.91 23.63 -12.35
N ASP A 550 10.10 24.23 -11.17
CA ASP A 550 9.75 25.62 -10.92
C ASP A 550 10.94 26.53 -11.27
N PRO A 551 10.79 27.46 -12.25
CA PRO A 551 11.89 28.29 -12.72
C PRO A 551 12.30 29.42 -11.75
N SER A 552 11.64 29.57 -10.60
CA SER A 552 11.99 30.58 -9.61
C SER A 552 13.40 30.33 -9.04
N PRO A 553 14.22 31.42 -8.83
CA PRO A 553 15.57 31.24 -8.29
C PRO A 553 15.59 30.51 -6.95
N GLU A 554 14.59 30.74 -6.11
CA GLU A 554 14.45 30.13 -4.79
C GLU A 554 14.21 28.61 -4.91
N SER A 555 13.35 28.18 -5.83
CA SER A 555 13.11 26.76 -6.08
C SER A 555 14.31 26.07 -6.73
N GLN A 556 15.00 26.75 -7.64
CA GLN A 556 16.23 26.22 -8.25
C GLN A 556 17.35 26.06 -7.20
N SER A 557 17.47 26.98 -6.24
CA SER A 557 18.41 26.85 -5.12
C SER A 557 18.04 25.67 -4.22
N ALA A 558 16.76 25.51 -3.89
CA ALA A 558 16.28 24.37 -3.09
C ALA A 558 16.47 23.05 -3.84
N ALA A 559 16.22 23.01 -5.16
CA ALA A 559 16.49 21.85 -6.00
C ALA A 559 17.96 21.45 -5.99
N GLN A 560 18.88 22.42 -6.09
CA GLN A 560 20.32 22.16 -6.05
C GLN A 560 20.73 21.52 -4.72
N ASN A 561 20.25 22.06 -3.58
CA ASN A 561 20.52 21.47 -2.27
C ASN A 561 20.03 20.01 -2.19
N GLY A 562 18.80 19.74 -2.68
CA GLY A 562 18.25 18.38 -2.70
C GLY A 562 19.00 17.44 -3.64
N ILE A 563 19.50 17.95 -4.79
CA ILE A 563 20.37 17.17 -5.67
C ILE A 563 21.67 16.82 -4.96
N ASP A 564 22.33 17.78 -4.32
CA ASP A 564 23.60 17.58 -3.62
C ASP A 564 23.42 16.53 -2.51
N TRP A 565 22.33 16.63 -1.74
CA TRP A 565 21.97 15.63 -0.74
C TRP A 565 21.78 14.22 -1.36
N LEU A 566 21.04 14.11 -2.49
CA LEU A 566 20.83 12.84 -3.19
C LEU A 566 22.12 12.26 -3.78
N LEU A 567 23.06 13.10 -4.21
CA LEU A 567 24.38 12.67 -4.68
C LEU A 567 25.18 12.02 -3.53
N GLU A 568 25.22 12.68 -2.38
CA GLU A 568 25.87 12.15 -1.17
C GLU A 568 25.20 10.84 -0.69
N ALA A 569 23.86 10.81 -0.66
CA ALA A 569 23.09 9.61 -0.32
C ALA A 569 23.39 8.44 -1.30
N THR A 570 23.56 8.75 -2.59
CA THR A 570 23.92 7.75 -3.61
C THR A 570 25.35 7.23 -3.40
N GLU A 571 26.30 8.09 -3.08
CA GLU A 571 27.68 7.69 -2.77
C GLU A 571 27.72 6.80 -1.53
N ALA A 572 26.97 7.14 -0.49
CA ALA A 572 26.83 6.39 0.75
C ALA A 572 25.98 5.11 0.63
N ASN A 573 25.41 4.80 -0.55
CA ASN A 573 24.46 3.71 -0.82
C ASN A 573 23.11 3.79 -0.06
N LEU A 574 22.75 4.93 0.52
CA LEU A 574 21.50 5.10 1.26
C LEU A 574 20.26 5.04 0.35
N ILE A 575 20.42 5.24 -0.96
CA ILE A 575 19.32 5.05 -1.92
C ILE A 575 18.80 3.60 -2.00
N THR A 576 19.44 2.66 -1.30
CA THR A 576 18.98 1.26 -1.14
C THR A 576 18.40 0.98 0.23
N GLU A 577 18.40 1.97 1.13
CA GLU A 577 17.89 1.85 2.50
C GLU A 577 16.50 2.46 2.57
N ALA A 578 15.48 1.60 2.64
CA ALA A 578 14.09 2.02 2.66
C ALA A 578 13.63 2.44 4.06
N TRP A 579 12.80 3.50 4.12
CA TRP A 579 12.23 4.02 5.35
C TRP A 579 10.71 3.74 5.45
N PRO A 580 10.12 3.61 6.65
CA PRO A 580 8.68 3.44 6.81
C PRO A 580 7.92 4.70 6.38
N ILE A 581 7.57 4.77 5.12
CA ILE A 581 6.76 5.85 4.53
C ILE A 581 5.35 5.37 4.15
N GLY A 582 5.19 4.06 3.87
CA GLY A 582 3.89 3.47 3.63
C GLY A 582 3.06 3.38 4.90
N PHE A 583 1.82 3.86 4.85
CA PHE A 583 0.93 3.94 6.00
C PHE A 583 -0.48 3.52 5.60
N TYR A 584 -0.77 2.23 5.68
CA TYR A 584 -2.07 1.68 5.30
C TYR A 584 -3.21 2.19 6.18
N PHE A 585 -4.41 2.09 5.66
CA PHE A 585 -5.68 2.46 6.30
C PHE A 585 -5.93 1.87 7.70
N ALA A 586 -5.23 0.82 8.04
CA ALA A 586 -5.22 0.24 9.39
C ALA A 586 -4.29 0.98 10.36
N LYS A 587 -3.74 2.10 9.97
CA LYS A 587 -2.59 2.72 10.64
C LYS A 587 -1.45 1.72 10.77
N LEU A 588 -1.18 0.98 9.69
CA LEU A 588 -0.13 -0.02 9.57
C LEU A 588 1.02 0.53 8.75
N TRP A 589 2.19 0.60 9.35
CA TRP A 589 3.41 1.02 8.70
C TRP A 589 4.04 -0.11 7.90
N TYR A 590 4.61 0.27 6.76
CA TYR A 590 5.48 -0.59 5.98
C TYR A 590 6.51 0.24 5.22
N PHE A 591 7.56 -0.40 4.75
CA PHE A 591 8.44 0.12 3.72
C PHE A 591 8.62 -0.91 2.61
N GLU A 592 8.92 -0.41 1.43
CA GLU A 592 9.23 -1.21 0.26
C GLU A 592 10.68 -0.93 -0.15
N LYS A 593 11.48 -1.99 -0.27
CA LYS A 593 12.92 -1.92 -0.59
C LYS A 593 13.23 -1.02 -1.79
N LEU A 594 12.36 -1.01 -2.80
CA LEU A 594 12.61 -0.28 -4.04
C LEU A 594 12.16 1.19 -4.02
N TYR A 595 11.39 1.65 -3.03
CA TYR A 595 10.91 3.04 -3.00
C TYR A 595 12.03 4.08 -3.06
N PRO A 596 13.03 4.06 -2.18
CA PRO A 596 14.09 5.06 -2.22
C PRO A 596 14.86 5.01 -3.55
N LEU A 597 15.15 3.81 -4.03
CA LEU A 597 15.88 3.62 -5.28
C LEU A 597 15.10 4.13 -6.49
N ILE A 598 13.80 3.84 -6.57
CA ILE A 598 12.93 4.30 -7.67
C ILE A 598 12.81 5.82 -7.65
N PHE A 599 12.53 6.42 -6.49
CA PHE A 599 12.33 7.86 -6.39
C PHE A 599 13.64 8.62 -6.63
N ALA A 600 14.76 8.17 -6.07
CA ALA A 600 16.08 8.74 -6.37
C ALA A 600 16.43 8.63 -7.86
N THR A 601 16.19 7.46 -8.50
CA THR A 601 16.42 7.26 -9.94
C THR A 601 15.57 8.24 -10.76
N SER A 602 14.28 8.41 -10.41
CA SER A 602 13.39 9.36 -11.09
C SER A 602 13.97 10.78 -11.08
N THR A 603 14.36 11.25 -9.91
CA THR A 603 14.84 12.61 -9.69
C THR A 603 16.20 12.84 -10.31
N LEU A 604 17.16 11.94 -10.12
CA LEU A 604 18.51 12.06 -10.70
C LEU A 604 18.47 12.00 -12.24
N ASN A 605 17.62 11.17 -12.85
CA ASN A 605 17.39 11.14 -14.28
C ASN A 605 16.81 12.47 -14.79
N ARG A 606 15.86 13.04 -14.05
CA ARG A 606 15.26 14.32 -14.41
C ARG A 606 16.26 15.47 -14.28
N ALA A 607 17.06 15.50 -13.22
CA ALA A 607 18.10 16.49 -13.02
C ALA A 607 19.15 16.46 -14.16
N LEU A 608 19.58 15.26 -14.55
CA LEU A 608 20.52 15.09 -15.66
C LEU A 608 19.94 15.67 -16.96
N ARG A 609 18.70 15.32 -17.28
CA ARG A 609 18.02 15.85 -18.47
C ARG A 609 17.87 17.37 -18.42
N PHE A 610 17.55 17.93 -17.28
CA PHE A 610 17.45 19.38 -17.10
C PHE A 610 18.79 20.10 -17.38
N GLN A 611 19.91 19.51 -16.96
CA GLN A 611 21.25 20.02 -17.28
C GLN A 611 21.53 19.97 -18.79
N GLU A 612 21.26 18.85 -19.44
CA GLU A 612 21.45 18.67 -20.90
C GLU A 612 20.61 19.68 -21.72
N ASP A 613 19.33 19.83 -21.38
CA ASP A 613 18.43 20.79 -22.06
C ASP A 613 18.94 22.25 -21.89
N ASN A 614 19.50 22.60 -20.73
CA ASN A 614 20.09 23.93 -20.47
C ASN A 614 21.43 24.16 -21.20
N GLU A 615 22.24 23.13 -21.39
CA GLU A 615 23.49 23.23 -22.17
C GLU A 615 23.19 23.41 -23.66
N ILE A 616 22.22 22.65 -24.20
CA ILE A 616 21.78 22.79 -25.61
C ILE A 616 21.20 24.19 -25.88
N SER A 617 20.48 24.77 -24.92
CA SER A 617 19.88 26.11 -25.08
C SER A 617 20.90 27.26 -25.05
N LYS A 618 22.14 27.02 -24.58
CA LYS A 618 23.24 27.99 -24.53
C LYS A 618 24.17 27.93 -25.74
N THR A 619 24.08 26.85 -26.55
CA THR A 619 24.79 26.67 -27.83
C THR A 619 23.93 27.10 -29.00
#